data_a51e6965b3b8270e21e0a2bb34b0be9b
#
_entry.id   a51e6965b3b8270e21e0a2bb34b0be9b
#
_cell.length_a   1.000
_cell.length_b   1.000
_cell.length_c   1.000
_cell.angle_alpha   90.00
_cell.angle_beta   90.00
_cell.angle_gamma   90.00
#
_symmetry.space_group_name_H-M   'P 1'
#
loop_
_entity.id
_entity.type
_entity.pdbx_description
1 polymer ?
#
loop_
_entity_poly.entity_id
_entity_poly.type
_entity_poly.pdbx_seq_one_letter_code
_entity_poly.pdbx_strand_id
1 'polypeptide(L)'
;MTPTDTQDSTLPAIDLSIALVSYNTKDILLDCVRSVRAHTTAIAYEVIVVDNYSRDGTVPAIKKIYPDMMIIANPDNRGFAKAVNQALAVSRGRHVLLLNSDTIVRDQALATMVAHLDDHPDIGAVGCKQWTGDGYLNQTCFPFPSIRDHLFYSALFQRVAPTMQAAAAAMHAVDCTQSQDVDWANGACLMVRRSLLLELGGLDEDFFMYFEDVDLCRRLRQQGYRVRHLAEAEIIHFIGRSSGRDHERLQLVWEFSRIRYIEKHFSPIKRRVMKGWIAAGTGWRLMQSIWCAPAAQRRRRMQSCLTTMRRLWSGPQSVEQILAYSSGRQR
;
A
#
# COMPACT_ATOMS: atom_id res chain seq x y z
N MET A 1 47.16 12.10 7.55
CA MET A 1 46.26 11.80 8.69
C MET A 1 44.89 11.56 8.09
N THR A 2 44.52 10.32 7.90
CA THR A 2 43.19 9.87 7.44
C THR A 2 42.24 9.90 8.64
N PRO A 3 41.00 10.41 8.48
CA PRO A 3 40.01 10.31 9.53
C PRO A 3 39.60 8.85 9.66
N THR A 4 39.89 8.25 10.80
CA THR A 4 39.37 6.96 11.23
C THR A 4 37.87 7.07 11.42
N ASP A 5 37.12 6.38 10.56
CA ASP A 5 35.71 6.04 10.77
C ASP A 5 35.60 5.20 12.05
N THR A 6 35.33 5.83 13.16
CA THR A 6 34.87 5.17 14.36
C THR A 6 33.41 4.78 14.16
N GLN A 7 33.17 3.60 13.57
CA GLN A 7 31.89 2.91 13.70
C GLN A 7 31.57 2.76 15.19
N ASP A 8 30.51 3.41 15.62
CA ASP A 8 29.90 3.21 16.94
C ASP A 8 29.30 1.79 16.98
N SER A 9 30.11 0.82 17.38
CA SER A 9 29.85 -0.62 17.32
C SER A 9 29.13 -1.18 18.56
N THR A 10 28.35 -0.37 19.28
CA THR A 10 27.75 -0.79 20.56
C THR A 10 26.26 -1.11 20.55
N LEU A 11 25.54 -0.83 19.44
CA LEU A 11 24.14 -1.21 19.33
C LEU A 11 24.01 -2.60 18.65
N PRO A 12 23.18 -3.50 19.17
CA PRO A 12 22.95 -4.79 18.53
C PRO A 12 22.41 -4.59 17.11
N ALA A 13 22.89 -5.41 16.18
CA ALA A 13 22.44 -5.39 14.81
C ALA A 13 20.93 -5.67 14.77
N ILE A 14 20.15 -4.80 14.13
CA ILE A 14 18.71 -4.96 13.97
C ILE A 14 18.45 -5.66 12.63
N ASP A 15 17.72 -6.76 12.67
CA ASP A 15 17.35 -7.52 11.47
C ASP A 15 16.23 -6.80 10.69
N LEU A 16 15.22 -6.29 11.41
CA LEU A 16 13.99 -5.80 10.82
C LEU A 16 13.52 -4.48 11.43
N SER A 17 13.25 -3.47 10.59
CA SER A 17 12.48 -2.29 10.98
C SER A 17 11.04 -2.43 10.47
N ILE A 18 10.07 -2.40 11.38
CA ILE A 18 8.65 -2.53 11.04
C ILE A 18 8.04 -1.14 10.98
N ALA A 19 7.64 -0.70 9.78
CA ALA A 19 6.97 0.56 9.52
C ALA A 19 5.45 0.38 9.61
N LEU A 20 4.83 0.90 10.64
CA LEU A 20 3.38 0.91 10.88
C LEU A 20 2.82 2.31 10.65
N VAL A 21 1.93 2.45 9.67
CA VAL A 21 1.23 3.72 9.42
C VAL A 21 -0.16 3.67 10.07
N SER A 22 -0.47 4.70 10.87
CA SER A 22 -1.74 4.80 11.60
C SER A 22 -2.52 6.05 11.20
N TYR A 23 -3.83 5.91 11.05
CA TYR A 23 -4.78 7.02 10.90
C TYR A 23 -6.14 6.65 11.50
N ASN A 24 -6.39 7.07 12.76
CA ASN A 24 -7.61 6.72 13.52
C ASN A 24 -7.83 5.20 13.63
N THR A 25 -6.80 4.48 14.06
CA THR A 25 -6.79 3.01 14.14
C THR A 25 -6.28 2.50 15.49
N LYS A 26 -6.51 3.26 16.59
CA LYS A 26 -5.93 3.01 17.91
C LYS A 26 -6.00 1.54 18.34
N ASP A 27 -7.19 0.98 18.43
CA ASP A 27 -7.38 -0.35 19.03
C ASP A 27 -6.79 -1.46 18.16
N ILE A 28 -7.03 -1.40 16.84
CA ILE A 28 -6.47 -2.38 15.89
C ILE A 28 -4.95 -2.28 15.75
N LEU A 29 -4.39 -1.06 15.83
CA LEU A 29 -2.93 -0.88 15.86
C LEU A 29 -2.32 -1.50 17.11
N LEU A 30 -2.93 -1.34 18.28
CA LEU A 30 -2.47 -1.97 19.52
C LEU A 30 -2.50 -3.49 19.43
N ASP A 31 -3.53 -4.06 18.80
CA ASP A 31 -3.63 -5.51 18.55
C ASP A 31 -2.54 -5.97 17.57
N CYS A 32 -2.28 -5.20 16.52
CA CYS A 32 -1.18 -5.46 15.57
C CYS A 32 0.17 -5.49 16.30
N VAL A 33 0.50 -4.46 17.06
CA VAL A 33 1.78 -4.39 17.83
C VAL A 33 1.89 -5.52 18.82
N ARG A 34 0.79 -5.90 19.48
CA ARG A 34 0.76 -7.04 20.42
C ARG A 34 1.08 -8.34 19.68
N SER A 35 0.52 -8.56 18.51
CA SER A 35 0.79 -9.75 17.69
C SER A 35 2.24 -9.81 17.20
N VAL A 36 2.80 -8.68 16.76
CA VAL A 36 4.22 -8.59 16.39
C VAL A 36 5.09 -9.04 17.56
N ARG A 37 4.85 -8.51 18.76
CA ARG A 37 5.65 -8.87 19.96
C ARG A 37 5.48 -10.33 20.36
N ALA A 38 4.29 -10.90 20.23
CA ALA A 38 4.01 -12.28 20.62
C ALA A 38 4.63 -13.29 19.64
N HIS A 39 4.67 -12.97 18.34
CA HIS A 39 5.01 -13.91 17.27
C HIS A 39 6.33 -13.60 16.54
N THR A 40 7.14 -12.65 17.03
CA THR A 40 8.43 -12.30 16.42
C THR A 40 9.52 -12.34 17.48
N THR A 41 9.93 -13.54 17.88
CA THR A 41 10.86 -13.76 18.99
C THR A 41 12.24 -14.22 18.54
N ALA A 42 12.39 -14.64 17.27
CA ALA A 42 13.61 -15.25 16.75
C ALA A 42 14.59 -14.27 16.08
N ILE A 43 14.21 -12.99 15.97
CA ILE A 43 14.99 -11.94 15.30
C ILE A 43 15.02 -10.65 16.12
N ALA A 44 16.05 -9.83 15.91
CA ALA A 44 16.12 -8.49 16.48
C ALA A 44 15.31 -7.50 15.60
N TYR A 45 14.36 -6.79 16.18
CA TYR A 45 13.55 -5.84 15.42
C TYR A 45 13.26 -4.56 16.19
N GLU A 46 12.87 -3.53 15.44
CA GLU A 46 12.30 -2.30 15.97
C GLU A 46 10.94 -2.04 15.31
N VAL A 47 10.06 -1.34 16.03
CA VAL A 47 8.77 -0.90 15.51
C VAL A 47 8.75 0.63 15.44
N ILE A 48 8.44 1.16 14.28
CA ILE A 48 8.35 2.59 14.01
C ILE A 48 6.89 2.88 13.62
N VAL A 49 6.17 3.58 14.49
CA VAL A 49 4.79 4.01 14.21
C VAL A 49 4.80 5.42 13.65
N VAL A 50 4.21 5.60 12.46
CA VAL A 50 3.97 6.92 11.89
C VAL A 50 2.48 7.21 11.96
N ASP A 51 2.12 8.13 12.86
CA ASP A 51 0.74 8.55 13.05
C ASP A 51 0.41 9.72 12.12
N ASN A 52 -0.48 9.47 11.17
CA ASN A 52 -0.92 10.43 10.17
C ASN A 52 -2.07 11.32 10.65
N TYR A 53 -1.91 11.96 11.85
CA TYR A 53 -2.90 12.87 12.41
C TYR A 53 -4.15 12.16 12.95
N SER A 54 -3.99 11.12 13.76
CA SER A 54 -5.11 10.46 14.45
C SER A 54 -5.71 11.37 15.54
N ARG A 55 -7.03 11.27 15.70
CA ARG A 55 -7.81 12.01 16.70
C ARG A 55 -8.52 11.08 17.69
N ASP A 56 -8.28 9.79 17.60
CA ASP A 56 -8.88 8.75 18.44
C ASP A 56 -8.06 8.40 19.69
N GLY A 57 -6.99 9.17 19.96
CA GLY A 57 -6.10 8.92 21.09
C GLY A 57 -5.03 7.87 20.82
N THR A 58 -4.73 7.54 19.55
CA THR A 58 -3.68 6.58 19.15
C THR A 58 -2.33 6.90 19.80
N VAL A 59 -1.79 8.11 19.59
CA VAL A 59 -0.45 8.49 20.07
C VAL A 59 -0.32 8.42 21.59
N PRO A 60 -1.24 8.99 22.41
CA PRO A 60 -1.21 8.83 23.85
C PRO A 60 -1.28 7.37 24.32
N ALA A 61 -2.11 6.54 23.66
CA ALA A 61 -2.26 5.14 24.02
C ALA A 61 -0.96 4.35 23.80
N ILE A 62 -0.30 4.53 22.65
CA ILE A 62 0.97 3.87 22.35
C ILE A 62 2.04 4.31 23.35
N LYS A 63 2.21 5.60 23.58
CA LYS A 63 3.20 6.12 24.55
C LYS A 63 3.00 5.57 25.96
N LYS A 64 1.76 5.34 26.37
CA LYS A 64 1.42 4.78 27.68
C LYS A 64 1.79 3.29 27.78
N ILE A 65 1.51 2.50 26.74
CA ILE A 65 1.67 1.04 26.76
C ILE A 65 3.09 0.64 26.34
N TYR A 66 3.67 1.37 25.39
CA TYR A 66 4.98 1.10 24.78
C TYR A 66 5.85 2.38 24.78
N PRO A 67 6.34 2.83 25.96
CA PRO A 67 7.04 4.12 26.11
C PRO A 67 8.31 4.23 25.26
N ASP A 68 8.97 3.10 24.99
CA ASP A 68 10.23 3.03 24.23
C ASP A 68 10.01 2.91 22.72
N MET A 69 8.75 2.84 22.27
CA MET A 69 8.44 2.70 20.84
C MET A 69 8.64 4.03 20.10
N MET A 70 9.33 3.98 18.97
CA MET A 70 9.50 5.18 18.14
C MET A 70 8.18 5.59 17.50
N ILE A 71 7.78 6.85 17.71
CA ILE A 71 6.55 7.43 17.16
C ILE A 71 6.88 8.74 16.44
N ILE A 72 6.47 8.81 15.17
CA ILE A 72 6.48 10.02 14.36
C ILE A 72 5.03 10.50 14.24
N ALA A 73 4.68 11.61 14.91
CA ALA A 73 3.33 12.16 14.85
C ALA A 73 3.26 13.31 13.84
N ASN A 74 2.55 13.10 12.75
CA ASN A 74 2.36 14.13 11.72
C ASN A 74 1.27 15.14 12.10
N PRO A 75 1.44 16.42 11.75
CA PRO A 75 0.42 17.45 11.99
C PRO A 75 -0.78 17.36 11.02
N ASP A 76 -0.68 16.53 9.99
CA ASP A 76 -1.68 16.30 8.96
C ASP A 76 -1.56 14.87 8.39
N ASN A 77 -2.57 14.43 7.62
CA ASN A 77 -2.48 13.13 6.93
C ASN A 77 -1.70 13.27 5.63
N ARG A 78 -0.46 12.80 5.64
CA ARG A 78 0.49 12.87 4.50
C ARG A 78 0.38 11.73 3.50
N GLY A 79 -0.52 10.77 3.74
CA GLY A 79 -0.64 9.55 2.94
C GLY A 79 0.31 8.44 3.37
N PHE A 80 0.13 7.28 2.75
CA PHE A 80 0.87 6.08 3.13
C PHE A 80 2.33 6.13 2.69
N ALA A 81 2.60 6.47 1.43
CA ALA A 81 3.97 6.48 0.90
C ALA A 81 4.90 7.44 1.66
N LYS A 82 4.47 8.68 1.92
CA LYS A 82 5.25 9.64 2.73
C LYS A 82 5.48 9.16 4.14
N ALA A 83 4.47 8.58 4.77
CA ALA A 83 4.60 8.04 6.13
C ALA A 83 5.61 6.87 6.19
N VAL A 84 5.57 5.96 5.22
CA VAL A 84 6.57 4.88 5.12
C VAL A 84 7.97 5.44 4.90
N ASN A 85 8.14 6.46 4.06
CA ASN A 85 9.45 7.09 3.85
C ASN A 85 9.97 7.78 5.12
N GLN A 86 9.10 8.35 5.96
CA GLN A 86 9.51 8.89 7.26
C GLN A 86 10.01 7.75 8.20
N ALA A 87 9.35 6.60 8.21
CA ALA A 87 9.84 5.44 8.95
C ALA A 87 11.17 4.93 8.39
N LEU A 88 11.30 4.84 7.05
CA LEU A 88 12.54 4.44 6.38
C LEU A 88 13.72 5.33 6.76
N ALA A 89 13.51 6.64 6.84
CA ALA A 89 14.58 7.62 7.17
C ALA A 89 15.22 7.38 8.56
N VAL A 90 14.48 6.80 9.49
CA VAL A 90 14.96 6.51 10.85
C VAL A 90 15.18 5.02 11.11
N SER A 91 14.89 4.16 10.13
CA SER A 91 15.05 2.70 10.24
C SER A 91 16.50 2.29 10.30
N ARG A 92 16.82 1.26 11.10
CA ARG A 92 18.17 0.72 11.30
C ARG A 92 18.28 -0.75 10.88
N GLY A 93 17.16 -1.43 10.72
CA GLY A 93 17.13 -2.84 10.31
C GLY A 93 17.68 -3.04 8.90
N ARG A 94 18.32 -4.18 8.66
CA ARG A 94 18.80 -4.55 7.31
C ARG A 94 17.65 -4.80 6.34
N HIS A 95 16.45 -5.10 6.86
CA HIS A 95 15.20 -5.14 6.11
C HIS A 95 14.20 -4.16 6.68
N VAL A 96 13.27 -3.70 5.85
CA VAL A 96 12.13 -2.84 6.23
C VAL A 96 10.85 -3.56 5.85
N LEU A 97 9.95 -3.69 6.82
CA LEU A 97 8.61 -4.24 6.61
C LEU A 97 7.59 -3.09 6.54
N LEU A 98 6.91 -2.99 5.43
CA LEU A 98 5.65 -2.24 5.33
C LEU A 98 4.57 -3.15 5.95
N LEU A 99 3.93 -2.70 7.03
CA LEU A 99 2.89 -3.46 7.71
C LEU A 99 1.68 -2.57 7.98
N ASN A 100 0.51 -2.99 7.54
CA ASN A 100 -0.73 -2.27 7.83
C ASN A 100 -1.12 -2.43 9.31
N SER A 101 -1.68 -1.38 9.89
CA SER A 101 -2.14 -1.39 11.29
C SER A 101 -3.29 -2.35 11.57
N ASP A 102 -4.02 -2.81 10.54
CA ASP A 102 -5.13 -3.76 10.65
C ASP A 102 -4.73 -5.21 10.33
N THR A 103 -3.51 -5.59 10.75
CA THR A 103 -2.97 -6.94 10.58
C THR A 103 -2.69 -7.61 11.92
N ILE A 104 -2.70 -8.94 11.93
CA ILE A 104 -2.24 -9.79 13.03
C ILE A 104 -1.17 -10.73 12.48
N VAL A 105 0.04 -10.62 13.00
CA VAL A 105 1.17 -11.49 12.65
C VAL A 105 0.97 -12.86 13.32
N ARG A 106 1.33 -13.95 12.62
CA ARG A 106 1.22 -15.33 13.11
C ARG A 106 2.57 -16.04 13.05
N ASP A 107 2.76 -16.98 13.96
CA ASP A 107 3.74 -18.07 13.93
C ASP A 107 5.11 -17.79 13.31
N GLN A 108 5.85 -16.81 13.85
CA GLN A 108 7.19 -16.43 13.36
C GLN A 108 7.24 -16.00 11.89
N ALA A 109 6.10 -15.57 11.30
CA ALA A 109 6.03 -15.17 9.90
C ALA A 109 7.12 -14.16 9.50
N LEU A 110 7.38 -13.16 10.35
CA LEU A 110 8.38 -12.13 10.06
C LEU A 110 9.80 -12.68 10.09
N ALA A 111 10.10 -13.62 10.99
CA ALA A 111 11.42 -14.28 11.03
C ALA A 111 11.63 -15.14 9.78
N THR A 112 10.59 -15.85 9.33
CA THR A 112 10.60 -16.62 8.07
C THR A 112 10.89 -15.72 6.86
N MET A 113 10.27 -14.55 6.79
CA MET A 113 10.49 -13.59 5.71
C MET A 113 11.93 -13.03 5.73
N VAL A 114 12.46 -12.73 6.93
CA VAL A 114 13.85 -12.26 7.10
C VAL A 114 14.83 -13.33 6.62
N ALA A 115 14.71 -14.56 7.13
CA ALA A 115 15.58 -15.66 6.72
C ALA A 115 15.54 -15.89 5.21
N HIS A 116 14.35 -15.84 4.59
CA HIS A 116 14.23 -16.01 3.15
C HIS A 116 14.96 -14.92 2.37
N LEU A 117 14.85 -13.64 2.78
CA LEU A 117 15.61 -12.57 2.14
C LEU A 117 17.12 -12.78 2.32
N ASP A 118 17.58 -13.21 3.50
CA ASP A 118 19.01 -13.43 3.75
C ASP A 118 19.60 -14.52 2.86
N ASP A 119 18.87 -15.61 2.70
CA ASP A 119 19.32 -16.77 1.91
C ASP A 119 19.25 -16.54 0.39
N HIS A 120 18.48 -15.53 -0.08
CA HIS A 120 18.25 -15.29 -1.51
C HIS A 120 18.58 -13.85 -1.92
N PRO A 121 19.86 -13.53 -2.19
CA PRO A 121 20.30 -12.16 -2.48
C PRO A 121 19.70 -11.54 -3.76
N ASP A 122 19.18 -12.35 -4.66
CA ASP A 122 18.48 -11.95 -5.90
C ASP A 122 17.01 -11.58 -5.68
N ILE A 123 16.45 -11.80 -4.47
CA ILE A 123 15.12 -11.37 -4.08
C ILE A 123 15.20 -10.00 -3.41
N GLY A 124 14.51 -9.00 -3.98
CA GLY A 124 14.45 -7.64 -3.45
C GLY A 124 13.34 -7.43 -2.43
N ALA A 125 12.23 -8.13 -2.59
CA ALA A 125 11.07 -8.02 -1.70
C ALA A 125 10.33 -9.35 -1.53
N VAL A 126 9.70 -9.50 -0.35
CA VAL A 126 8.92 -10.68 0.03
C VAL A 126 7.55 -10.24 0.56
N GLY A 127 6.49 -10.79 -0.02
CA GLY A 127 5.12 -10.75 0.52
C GLY A 127 4.77 -12.08 1.18
N CYS A 128 3.66 -12.12 1.92
CA CYS A 128 3.23 -13.31 2.65
C CYS A 128 1.79 -13.70 2.34
N LYS A 129 1.41 -14.91 2.72
CA LYS A 129 0.02 -15.38 2.67
C LYS A 129 -0.82 -14.60 3.69
N GLN A 130 -2.00 -14.15 3.27
CA GLN A 130 -2.88 -13.36 4.12
C GLN A 130 -4.26 -14.01 4.19
N TRP A 131 -4.77 -14.07 5.41
CA TRP A 131 -6.14 -14.49 5.69
C TRP A 131 -7.00 -13.26 6.01
N THR A 132 -8.25 -13.25 5.58
CA THR A 132 -9.19 -12.23 6.04
C THR A 132 -9.60 -12.50 7.49
N GLY A 133 -10.18 -11.51 8.18
CA GLY A 133 -10.70 -11.69 9.53
C GLY A 133 -11.79 -12.78 9.63
N ASP A 134 -12.46 -13.10 8.52
CA ASP A 134 -13.47 -14.15 8.43
C ASP A 134 -12.89 -15.52 8.02
N GLY A 135 -11.56 -15.64 7.94
CA GLY A 135 -10.85 -16.89 7.65
C GLY A 135 -10.76 -17.29 6.18
N TYR A 136 -11.07 -16.41 5.24
CA TYR A 136 -10.87 -16.67 3.82
C TYR A 136 -9.46 -16.27 3.37
N LEU A 137 -8.92 -17.00 2.40
CA LEU A 137 -7.66 -16.64 1.78
C LEU A 137 -7.82 -15.32 0.99
N ASN A 138 -6.96 -14.35 1.29
CA ASN A 138 -6.93 -13.08 0.57
C ASN A 138 -5.96 -13.16 -0.61
N GLN A 139 -6.39 -12.68 -1.78
CA GLN A 139 -5.51 -12.52 -2.93
C GLN A 139 -4.52 -11.38 -2.65
N THR A 140 -3.23 -11.67 -2.58
CA THR A 140 -2.19 -10.72 -2.13
C THR A 140 -1.04 -10.54 -3.10
N CYS A 141 -1.00 -11.35 -4.14
CA CYS A 141 0.03 -11.35 -5.16
C CYS A 141 -0.61 -11.39 -6.56
N PHE A 142 -0.02 -10.65 -7.49
CA PHE A 142 -0.65 -10.39 -8.77
C PHE A 142 0.39 -10.18 -9.88
N PRO A 143 0.02 -10.33 -11.16
CA PRO A 143 0.77 -9.80 -12.29
C PRO A 143 0.69 -8.27 -12.33
N PHE A 144 1.68 -7.62 -12.98
CA PHE A 144 1.61 -6.16 -13.16
C PHE A 144 0.39 -5.75 -13.98
N PRO A 145 -0.28 -4.65 -13.60
CA PRO A 145 -1.41 -4.13 -14.35
C PRO A 145 -1.05 -3.89 -15.83
N SER A 146 -1.81 -4.51 -16.73
CA SER A 146 -1.70 -4.37 -18.17
C SER A 146 -2.83 -3.51 -18.74
N ILE A 147 -2.74 -3.12 -20.02
CA ILE A 147 -3.85 -2.45 -20.74
C ILE A 147 -5.11 -3.31 -20.68
N ARG A 148 -4.97 -4.61 -20.87
CA ARG A 148 -6.07 -5.57 -20.85
C ARG A 148 -6.79 -5.53 -19.51
N ASP A 149 -6.06 -5.54 -18.40
CA ASP A 149 -6.64 -5.49 -17.06
C ASP A 149 -7.42 -4.19 -16.84
N HIS A 150 -6.88 -3.07 -17.29
CA HIS A 150 -7.58 -1.79 -17.20
C HIS A 150 -8.86 -1.74 -18.04
N LEU A 151 -8.91 -2.45 -19.16
CA LEU A 151 -10.11 -2.58 -19.99
C LEU A 151 -11.16 -3.47 -19.29
N PHE A 152 -10.75 -4.67 -18.86
CA PHE A 152 -11.66 -5.66 -18.27
C PHE A 152 -12.22 -5.22 -16.90
N TYR A 153 -11.41 -4.56 -16.06
CA TYR A 153 -11.84 -4.07 -14.74
C TYR A 153 -12.57 -2.72 -14.78
N SER A 154 -12.82 -2.17 -15.96
CA SER A 154 -13.62 -0.93 -16.05
C SER A 154 -15.09 -1.17 -15.77
N ALA A 155 -15.75 -0.19 -15.13
CA ALA A 155 -17.18 -0.25 -14.84
C ALA A 155 -18.06 -0.42 -16.10
N LEU A 156 -17.57 0.04 -17.25
CA LEU A 156 -18.24 -0.13 -18.53
C LEU A 156 -18.24 -1.60 -18.97
N PHE A 157 -17.07 -2.25 -18.90
CA PHE A 157 -16.93 -3.64 -19.35
C PHE A 157 -17.60 -4.63 -18.39
N GLN A 158 -17.56 -4.37 -17.09
CA GLN A 158 -18.25 -5.18 -16.07
C GLN A 158 -19.74 -5.36 -16.36
N ARG A 159 -20.36 -4.35 -16.90
CA ARG A 159 -21.80 -4.37 -17.20
C ARG A 159 -22.13 -5.01 -18.56
N VAL A 160 -21.24 -4.85 -19.53
CA VAL A 160 -21.46 -5.37 -20.91
C VAL A 160 -21.08 -6.85 -21.02
N ALA A 161 -20.07 -7.29 -20.27
CA ALA A 161 -19.56 -8.65 -20.36
C ALA A 161 -19.06 -9.20 -19.00
N PRO A 162 -19.96 -9.38 -18.00
CA PRO A 162 -19.58 -9.82 -16.65
C PRO A 162 -18.94 -11.22 -16.63
N THR A 163 -19.37 -12.13 -17.49
CA THR A 163 -18.80 -13.47 -17.63
C THR A 163 -17.37 -13.44 -18.16
N MET A 164 -17.06 -12.57 -19.10
CA MET A 164 -15.69 -12.40 -19.61
C MET A 164 -14.77 -11.78 -18.56
N GLN A 165 -15.29 -10.92 -17.69
CA GLN A 165 -14.53 -10.36 -16.59
C GLN A 165 -14.17 -11.44 -15.56
N ALA A 166 -15.12 -12.30 -15.18
CA ALA A 166 -14.85 -13.40 -14.27
C ALA A 166 -13.80 -14.38 -14.85
N ALA A 167 -13.90 -14.68 -16.14
CA ALA A 167 -12.92 -15.51 -16.84
C ALA A 167 -11.53 -14.84 -16.89
N ALA A 168 -11.47 -13.53 -17.18
CA ALA A 168 -10.21 -12.78 -17.18
C ALA A 168 -9.58 -12.71 -15.77
N ALA A 169 -10.37 -12.52 -14.73
CA ALA A 169 -9.91 -12.56 -13.35
C ALA A 169 -9.33 -13.94 -12.98
N ALA A 170 -10.01 -15.02 -13.36
CA ALA A 170 -9.55 -16.38 -13.12
C ALA A 170 -8.24 -16.71 -13.87
N MET A 171 -8.06 -16.18 -15.09
CA MET A 171 -6.82 -16.38 -15.89
C MET A 171 -5.62 -15.61 -15.33
N HIS A 172 -5.85 -14.60 -14.49
CA HIS A 172 -4.80 -13.80 -13.83
C HIS A 172 -4.67 -14.08 -12.33
N ALA A 173 -5.45 -15.03 -11.79
CA ALA A 173 -5.32 -15.44 -10.41
C ALA A 173 -3.96 -16.12 -10.20
N VAL A 174 -3.15 -15.55 -9.32
CA VAL A 174 -1.92 -16.18 -8.82
C VAL A 174 -2.32 -17.04 -7.63
N ASP A 175 -1.84 -18.27 -7.57
CA ASP A 175 -2.14 -19.16 -6.44
C ASP A 175 -1.35 -18.71 -5.20
N CYS A 176 -2.01 -17.98 -4.31
CA CYS A 176 -1.39 -17.51 -3.05
C CYS A 176 -1.29 -18.61 -1.97
N THR A 177 -1.62 -19.87 -2.28
CA THR A 177 -1.38 -21.00 -1.36
C THR A 177 0.02 -21.56 -1.48
N GLN A 178 0.77 -21.16 -2.52
CA GLN A 178 2.12 -21.65 -2.81
C GLN A 178 3.13 -20.51 -2.87
N SER A 179 4.35 -20.83 -2.42
CA SER A 179 5.48 -19.90 -2.50
C SER A 179 6.01 -19.83 -3.93
N GLN A 180 5.99 -18.61 -4.52
CA GLN A 180 6.36 -18.40 -5.93
C GLN A 180 6.83 -16.98 -6.20
N ASP A 181 7.52 -16.81 -7.33
CA ASP A 181 7.84 -15.47 -7.82
C ASP A 181 6.58 -14.82 -8.41
N VAL A 182 6.41 -13.55 -8.09
CA VAL A 182 5.26 -12.75 -8.51
C VAL A 182 5.73 -11.42 -9.09
N ASP A 183 4.87 -10.74 -9.84
CA ASP A 183 5.21 -9.42 -10.31
C ASP A 183 5.16 -8.40 -9.16
N TRP A 184 4.11 -8.47 -8.33
CA TRP A 184 4.00 -7.64 -7.13
C TRP A 184 3.18 -8.31 -6.04
N ALA A 185 3.49 -7.98 -4.80
CA ALA A 185 2.75 -8.35 -3.59
C ALA A 185 2.24 -7.09 -2.90
N ASN A 186 1.08 -7.17 -2.22
CA ASN A 186 0.45 -6.00 -1.64
C ASN A 186 1.20 -5.46 -0.41
N GLY A 187 1.15 -4.14 -0.23
CA GLY A 187 1.85 -3.41 0.83
C GLY A 187 1.29 -3.62 2.24
N ALA A 188 0.25 -4.43 2.42
CA ALA A 188 -0.28 -4.73 3.76
C ALA A 188 0.73 -5.53 4.61
N CYS A 189 1.59 -6.34 3.96
CA CYS A 189 2.74 -6.99 4.57
C CYS A 189 3.78 -7.25 3.47
N LEU A 190 4.68 -6.29 3.27
CA LEU A 190 5.72 -6.35 2.25
C LEU A 190 7.08 -6.02 2.87
N MET A 191 7.96 -7.01 2.93
CA MET A 191 9.32 -6.83 3.44
C MET A 191 10.29 -6.58 2.28
N VAL A 192 11.16 -5.59 2.43
CA VAL A 192 12.09 -5.14 1.39
C VAL A 192 13.49 -4.98 1.99
N ARG A 193 14.55 -5.29 1.25
CA ARG A 193 15.91 -4.95 1.65
C ARG A 193 16.04 -3.44 1.82
N ARG A 194 16.46 -2.99 3.01
CA ARG A 194 16.61 -1.56 3.29
C ARG A 194 17.55 -0.86 2.31
N SER A 195 18.67 -1.48 1.95
CA SER A 195 19.62 -0.94 0.97
C SER A 195 18.98 -0.63 -0.37
N LEU A 196 18.19 -1.58 -0.91
CA LEU A 196 17.47 -1.38 -2.17
C LEU A 196 16.37 -0.32 -2.06
N LEU A 197 15.66 -0.29 -0.94
CA LEU A 197 14.62 0.70 -0.72
C LEU A 197 15.20 2.11 -0.66
N LEU A 198 16.38 2.30 -0.04
CA LEU A 198 17.12 3.56 -0.03
C LEU A 198 17.67 3.91 -1.40
N GLU A 199 18.25 2.97 -2.14
CA GLU A 199 18.78 3.16 -3.48
C GLU A 199 17.67 3.61 -4.46
N LEU A 200 16.48 3.04 -4.33
CA LEU A 200 15.31 3.44 -5.10
C LEU A 200 14.70 4.78 -4.65
N GLY A 201 15.21 5.41 -3.59
CA GLY A 201 14.66 6.65 -3.03
C GLY A 201 13.36 6.46 -2.26
N GLY A 202 13.10 5.27 -1.73
CA GLY A 202 11.88 4.93 -1.01
C GLY A 202 10.66 4.69 -1.92
N LEU A 203 9.48 4.87 -1.35
CA LEU A 203 8.22 4.90 -2.09
C LEU A 203 8.07 6.23 -2.84
N ASP A 204 7.44 6.20 -4.01
CA ASP A 204 7.11 7.42 -4.77
C ASP A 204 5.97 8.17 -4.03
N GLU A 205 6.29 9.35 -3.50
CA GLU A 205 5.40 10.16 -2.67
C GLU A 205 4.25 10.82 -3.44
N ASP A 206 4.27 10.76 -4.76
CA ASP A 206 3.13 11.16 -5.59
C ASP A 206 1.96 10.15 -5.49
N PHE A 207 2.19 8.96 -4.93
CA PHE A 207 1.13 8.05 -4.50
C PHE A 207 0.74 8.38 -3.05
N PHE A 208 -0.48 8.86 -2.86
CA PHE A 208 -0.98 9.08 -1.51
C PHE A 208 -1.24 7.76 -0.77
N MET A 209 -1.90 6.84 -1.46
CA MET A 209 -2.23 5.48 -1.03
C MET A 209 -2.67 4.69 -2.26
N TYR A 210 -2.39 3.39 -2.28
CA TYR A 210 -2.58 2.48 -3.40
C TYR A 210 -1.60 2.69 -4.56
N PHE A 211 -1.17 1.60 -5.19
CA PHE A 211 -0.19 1.53 -6.27
C PHE A 211 1.26 1.88 -5.90
N GLU A 212 1.55 2.38 -4.70
CA GLU A 212 2.92 2.59 -4.22
C GLU A 212 3.69 1.27 -4.10
N ASP A 213 3.00 0.20 -3.69
CA ASP A 213 3.51 -1.16 -3.62
C ASP A 213 3.74 -1.77 -5.02
N VAL A 214 2.80 -1.58 -5.95
CA VAL A 214 2.93 -1.99 -7.35
C VAL A 214 4.10 -1.27 -8.01
N ASP A 215 4.22 0.04 -7.78
CA ASP A 215 5.33 0.87 -8.27
C ASP A 215 6.68 0.40 -7.72
N LEU A 216 6.76 0.16 -6.41
CA LEU A 216 7.97 -0.32 -5.76
C LEU A 216 8.41 -1.67 -6.34
N CYS A 217 7.51 -2.65 -6.39
CA CYS A 217 7.81 -3.97 -6.96
C CYS A 217 8.27 -3.87 -8.41
N ARG A 218 7.65 -2.98 -9.20
CA ARG A 218 8.06 -2.76 -10.59
C ARG A 218 9.45 -2.14 -10.70
N ARG A 219 9.80 -1.19 -9.83
CA ARG A 219 11.16 -0.60 -9.80
C ARG A 219 12.20 -1.64 -9.37
N LEU A 220 11.91 -2.49 -8.40
CA LEU A 220 12.77 -3.62 -8.01
C LEU A 220 13.01 -4.56 -9.19
N ARG A 221 11.96 -4.94 -9.92
CA ARG A 221 12.07 -5.79 -11.11
C ARG A 221 12.89 -5.15 -12.24
N GLN A 222 12.80 -3.83 -12.40
CA GLN A 222 13.61 -3.08 -13.38
C GLN A 222 15.11 -3.06 -13.02
N GLN A 223 15.44 -3.19 -11.73
CA GLN A 223 16.82 -3.35 -11.25
C GLN A 223 17.30 -4.82 -11.28
N GLY A 224 16.47 -5.75 -11.78
CA GLY A 224 16.80 -7.17 -11.92
C GLY A 224 16.46 -8.02 -10.68
N TYR A 225 15.88 -7.46 -9.63
CA TYR A 225 15.48 -8.22 -8.44
C TYR A 225 14.13 -8.90 -8.64
N ARG A 226 13.96 -10.07 -8.01
CA ARG A 226 12.69 -10.78 -7.96
C ARG A 226 11.85 -10.31 -6.77
N VAL A 227 10.54 -10.47 -6.88
CA VAL A 227 9.58 -10.33 -5.78
C VAL A 227 9.01 -11.71 -5.51
N ARG A 228 9.02 -12.14 -4.25
CA ARG A 228 8.61 -13.48 -3.83
C ARG A 228 7.37 -13.41 -2.95
N HIS A 229 6.41 -14.27 -3.22
CA HIS A 229 5.33 -14.59 -2.29
C HIS A 229 5.71 -15.83 -1.49
N LEU A 230 5.60 -15.77 -0.15
CA LEU A 230 5.87 -16.88 0.78
C LEU A 230 4.57 -17.37 1.40
N ALA A 231 4.18 -18.60 1.07
CA ALA A 231 2.98 -19.21 1.61
C ALA A 231 3.16 -19.72 3.05
N GLU A 232 4.38 -19.98 3.48
CA GLU A 232 4.76 -20.43 4.82
C GLU A 232 4.78 -19.27 5.84
N ALA A 233 4.84 -18.02 5.41
CA ALA A 233 4.66 -16.84 6.26
C ALA A 233 3.20 -16.39 6.20
N GLU A 234 2.52 -16.28 7.34
CA GLU A 234 1.09 -15.99 7.40
C GLU A 234 0.74 -14.80 8.29
N ILE A 235 -0.22 -13.99 7.87
CA ILE A 235 -0.86 -12.96 8.68
C ILE A 235 -2.38 -13.02 8.52
N ILE A 236 -3.11 -12.39 9.45
CA ILE A 236 -4.52 -12.03 9.24
C ILE A 236 -4.58 -10.55 8.90
N HIS A 237 -5.34 -10.17 7.88
CA HIS A 237 -5.56 -8.79 7.46
C HIS A 237 -7.05 -8.45 7.49
N PHE A 238 -7.46 -7.55 8.36
CA PHE A 238 -8.85 -7.12 8.53
C PHE A 238 -9.24 -6.04 7.53
N ILE A 239 -9.10 -6.32 6.27
CA ILE A 239 -9.25 -5.42 5.13
C ILE A 239 -10.30 -4.32 5.38
N GLY A 240 -9.89 -3.05 5.18
CA GLY A 240 -10.77 -1.88 5.23
C GLY A 240 -11.06 -1.33 6.63
N ARG A 241 -10.52 -1.92 7.71
CA ARG A 241 -10.66 -1.33 9.05
C ARG A 241 -9.80 -0.08 9.24
N SER A 242 -8.68 0.00 8.53
CA SER A 242 -7.75 1.15 8.56
C SER A 242 -8.15 2.29 7.63
N SER A 243 -8.87 2.03 6.53
CA SER A 243 -9.15 3.01 5.47
C SER A 243 -10.43 3.83 5.66
N GLY A 244 -11.22 3.53 6.68
CA GLY A 244 -12.47 4.25 7.00
C GLY A 244 -13.64 3.88 6.07
N ARG A 245 -14.81 4.52 6.29
CA ARG A 245 -16.08 4.18 5.61
C ARG A 245 -16.40 5.08 4.41
N ASP A 246 -15.54 6.02 4.03
CA ASP A 246 -15.81 6.94 2.91
C ASP A 246 -15.37 6.32 1.58
N HIS A 247 -16.20 5.43 1.05
CA HIS A 247 -15.94 4.70 -0.20
C HIS A 247 -15.68 5.64 -1.40
N GLU A 248 -16.37 6.78 -1.50
CA GLU A 248 -16.20 7.72 -2.62
C GLU A 248 -14.80 8.36 -2.58
N ARG A 249 -14.32 8.70 -1.38
CA ARG A 249 -12.98 9.25 -1.18
C ARG A 249 -11.90 8.20 -1.51
N LEU A 250 -12.06 6.97 -1.01
CA LEU A 250 -11.11 5.89 -1.28
C LEU A 250 -11.05 5.57 -2.78
N GLN A 251 -12.20 5.55 -3.45
CA GLN A 251 -12.25 5.35 -4.88
C GLN A 251 -11.55 6.47 -5.65
N LEU A 252 -11.72 7.73 -5.23
CA LEU A 252 -11.04 8.86 -5.83
C LEU A 252 -9.51 8.75 -5.68
N VAL A 253 -9.02 8.43 -4.48
CA VAL A 253 -7.59 8.20 -4.22
C VAL A 253 -7.06 7.06 -5.09
N TRP A 254 -7.79 5.95 -5.18
CA TRP A 254 -7.42 4.81 -6.02
C TRP A 254 -7.32 5.18 -7.51
N GLU A 255 -8.30 5.94 -8.05
CA GLU A 255 -8.26 6.41 -9.45
C GLU A 255 -7.08 7.34 -9.72
N PHE A 256 -6.73 8.21 -8.78
CA PHE A 256 -5.58 9.11 -8.92
C PHE A 256 -4.27 8.34 -8.94
N SER A 257 -4.11 7.40 -8.02
CA SER A 257 -2.91 6.55 -7.97
C SER A 257 -2.81 5.68 -9.21
N ARG A 258 -3.93 5.13 -9.72
CA ARG A 258 -3.98 4.41 -10.98
C ARG A 258 -3.53 5.28 -12.17
N ILE A 259 -4.02 6.51 -12.26
CA ILE A 259 -3.61 7.45 -13.31
C ILE A 259 -2.12 7.77 -13.20
N ARG A 260 -1.60 8.01 -11.98
CA ARG A 260 -0.19 8.24 -11.74
C ARG A 260 0.66 7.05 -12.19
N TYR A 261 0.27 5.82 -11.84
CA TYR A 261 0.96 4.60 -12.27
C TYR A 261 1.00 4.47 -13.80
N ILE A 262 -0.12 4.76 -14.47
CA ILE A 262 -0.19 4.77 -15.94
C ILE A 262 0.77 5.82 -16.52
N GLU A 263 0.79 7.02 -15.95
CA GLU A 263 1.66 8.12 -16.39
C GLU A 263 3.14 7.78 -16.23
N LYS A 264 3.49 7.06 -15.19
CA LYS A 264 4.87 6.70 -14.87
C LYS A 264 5.39 5.53 -15.72
N HIS A 265 4.59 4.50 -15.91
CA HIS A 265 5.06 3.21 -16.39
C HIS A 265 4.66 2.81 -17.81
N PHE A 266 3.81 3.58 -18.48
CA PHE A 266 3.35 3.23 -19.82
C PHE A 266 3.84 4.23 -20.89
N SER A 267 4.02 3.74 -22.12
CA SER A 267 4.38 4.58 -23.26
C SER A 267 3.29 5.63 -23.58
N PRO A 268 3.62 6.73 -24.24
CA PRO A 268 2.65 7.81 -24.52
C PRO A 268 1.38 7.35 -25.22
N ILE A 269 1.47 6.40 -26.16
CA ILE A 269 0.31 5.87 -26.87
C ILE A 269 -0.57 5.06 -25.92
N LYS A 270 0.03 4.14 -25.14
CA LYS A 270 -0.68 3.34 -24.13
C LYS A 270 -1.36 4.21 -23.09
N ARG A 271 -0.69 5.28 -22.62
CA ARG A 271 -1.25 6.28 -21.70
C ARG A 271 -2.54 6.91 -22.26
N ARG A 272 -2.50 7.38 -23.52
CA ARG A 272 -3.67 8.00 -24.16
C ARG A 272 -4.86 7.06 -24.23
N VAL A 273 -4.62 5.81 -24.66
CA VAL A 273 -5.66 4.78 -24.73
C VAL A 273 -6.26 4.52 -23.36
N MET A 274 -5.43 4.31 -22.34
CA MET A 274 -5.89 4.01 -20.98
C MET A 274 -6.62 5.21 -20.35
N LYS A 275 -6.13 6.44 -20.52
CA LYS A 275 -6.81 7.64 -20.07
C LYS A 275 -8.16 7.85 -20.76
N GLY A 276 -8.24 7.62 -22.06
CA GLY A 276 -9.50 7.65 -22.82
C GLY A 276 -10.51 6.65 -22.28
N TRP A 277 -10.05 5.44 -21.94
CA TRP A 277 -10.92 4.42 -21.35
C TRP A 277 -11.41 4.78 -19.95
N ILE A 278 -10.52 5.31 -19.10
CA ILE A 278 -10.90 5.83 -17.77
C ILE A 278 -11.93 6.96 -17.93
N ALA A 279 -11.73 7.88 -18.88
CA ALA A 279 -12.66 8.95 -19.16
C ALA A 279 -14.04 8.41 -19.57
N ALA A 280 -14.11 7.43 -20.46
CA ALA A 280 -15.36 6.79 -20.87
C ALA A 280 -16.10 6.14 -19.69
N GLY A 281 -15.37 5.35 -18.87
CA GLY A 281 -15.93 4.72 -17.67
C GLY A 281 -16.40 5.73 -16.62
N THR A 282 -15.65 6.82 -16.44
CA THR A 282 -16.02 7.91 -15.52
C THR A 282 -17.24 8.68 -16.03
N GLY A 283 -17.30 8.94 -17.34
CA GLY A 283 -18.48 9.56 -17.98
C GLY A 283 -19.74 8.71 -17.82
N TRP A 284 -19.60 7.39 -17.96
CA TRP A 284 -20.69 6.45 -17.70
C TRP A 284 -21.17 6.50 -16.25
N ARG A 285 -20.24 6.47 -15.28
CA ARG A 285 -20.58 6.61 -13.85
C ARG A 285 -21.25 7.95 -13.55
N LEU A 286 -20.83 9.03 -14.21
CA LEU A 286 -21.45 10.35 -14.08
C LEU A 286 -22.92 10.32 -14.56
N MET A 287 -23.19 9.74 -15.72
CA MET A 287 -24.56 9.55 -16.22
C MET A 287 -25.42 8.72 -15.25
N GLN A 288 -24.90 7.59 -14.77
CA GLN A 288 -25.60 6.79 -13.76
C GLN A 288 -25.87 7.57 -12.47
N SER A 289 -24.95 8.45 -12.05
CA SER A 289 -25.11 9.26 -10.85
C SER A 289 -26.24 10.28 -11.01
N ILE A 290 -26.45 10.80 -12.21
CA ILE A 290 -27.55 11.73 -12.52
C ILE A 290 -28.90 11.01 -12.48
N TRP A 291 -29.00 9.84 -13.09
CA TRP A 291 -30.28 9.15 -13.35
C TRP A 291 -30.68 8.14 -12.26
N CYS A 292 -29.71 7.44 -11.66
CA CYS A 292 -29.99 6.28 -10.83
C CYS A 292 -29.52 6.42 -9.37
N ALA A 293 -28.73 7.46 -9.01
CA ALA A 293 -28.20 7.55 -7.66
C ALA A 293 -29.23 8.17 -6.68
N PRO A 294 -29.32 7.64 -5.43
CA PRO A 294 -30.07 8.29 -4.37
C PRO A 294 -29.64 9.75 -4.18
N ALA A 295 -30.59 10.65 -3.93
CA ALA A 295 -30.34 12.09 -3.84
C ALA A 295 -29.20 12.44 -2.86
N ALA A 296 -29.12 11.75 -1.71
CA ALA A 296 -28.08 11.94 -0.70
C ALA A 296 -26.65 11.63 -1.19
N GLN A 297 -26.50 10.71 -2.15
CA GLN A 297 -25.20 10.28 -2.67
C GLN A 297 -24.86 10.96 -4.03
N ARG A 298 -25.86 11.45 -4.74
CA ARG A 298 -25.74 11.99 -6.11
C ARG A 298 -24.66 13.05 -6.21
N ARG A 299 -24.72 14.08 -5.35
CA ARG A 299 -23.76 15.19 -5.36
C ARG A 299 -22.31 14.73 -5.17
N ARG A 300 -22.06 13.83 -4.21
CA ARG A 300 -20.72 13.31 -3.93
C ARG A 300 -20.18 12.49 -5.10
N ARG A 301 -20.98 11.59 -5.68
CA ARG A 301 -20.61 10.78 -6.84
C ARG A 301 -20.30 11.65 -8.07
N MET A 302 -21.13 12.64 -8.34
CA MET A 302 -20.89 13.59 -9.44
C MET A 302 -19.57 14.35 -9.23
N GLN A 303 -19.32 14.86 -8.02
CA GLN A 303 -18.08 15.55 -7.69
C GLN A 303 -16.86 14.65 -7.87
N SER A 304 -16.91 13.40 -7.40
CA SER A 304 -15.86 12.42 -7.60
C SER A 304 -15.57 12.19 -9.09
N CYS A 305 -16.59 11.97 -9.91
CA CYS A 305 -16.44 11.79 -11.35
C CYS A 305 -15.82 13.02 -12.04
N LEU A 306 -16.31 14.22 -11.73
CA LEU A 306 -15.78 15.47 -12.29
C LEU A 306 -14.32 15.70 -11.87
N THR A 307 -13.97 15.38 -10.63
CA THR A 307 -12.59 15.49 -10.13
C THR A 307 -11.68 14.51 -10.85
N THR A 308 -12.11 13.25 -11.05
CA THR A 308 -11.36 12.27 -11.86
C THR A 308 -11.16 12.76 -13.30
N MET A 309 -12.21 13.29 -13.94
CA MET A 309 -12.11 13.85 -15.29
C MET A 309 -11.08 14.99 -15.37
N ARG A 310 -11.11 15.91 -14.42
CA ARG A 310 -10.11 16.99 -14.36
C ARG A 310 -8.71 16.45 -14.25
N ARG A 311 -8.48 15.45 -13.39
CA ARG A 311 -7.16 14.82 -13.19
C ARG A 311 -6.60 14.17 -14.46
N LEU A 312 -7.43 13.59 -15.29
CA LEU A 312 -7.00 12.98 -16.55
C LEU A 312 -6.31 13.96 -17.50
N TRP A 313 -6.70 15.24 -17.45
CA TRP A 313 -6.23 16.28 -18.37
C TRP A 313 -5.32 17.33 -17.72
N SER A 314 -5.33 17.46 -16.40
CA SER A 314 -4.37 18.29 -15.65
C SER A 314 -3.11 17.49 -15.35
N GLY A 315 -1.95 18.17 -15.31
CA GLY A 315 -0.71 17.57 -14.85
C GLY A 315 -0.80 17.00 -13.42
N PRO A 316 0.29 16.44 -12.86
CA PRO A 316 0.31 15.92 -11.50
C PRO A 316 -0.14 17.03 -10.53
N GLN A 317 -1.30 16.83 -9.91
CA GLN A 317 -1.80 17.70 -8.84
C GLN A 317 -1.34 17.11 -7.51
N SER A 318 -0.96 17.96 -6.55
CA SER A 318 -0.62 17.47 -5.22
C SER A 318 -1.85 16.80 -4.60
N VAL A 319 -1.62 15.72 -3.88
CA VAL A 319 -2.67 14.97 -3.16
C VAL A 319 -3.42 15.86 -2.16
N GLU A 320 -2.77 16.91 -1.65
CA GLU A 320 -3.37 17.92 -0.78
C GLU A 320 -4.58 18.61 -1.44
N GLN A 321 -4.50 18.88 -2.74
CA GLN A 321 -5.64 19.43 -3.50
C GLN A 321 -6.79 18.43 -3.57
N ILE A 322 -6.51 17.13 -3.66
CA ILE A 322 -7.53 16.06 -3.68
C ILE A 322 -8.24 15.97 -2.34
N LEU A 323 -7.49 16.04 -1.26
CA LEU A 323 -8.03 16.00 0.11
C LEU A 323 -8.83 17.26 0.44
N ALA A 324 -8.40 18.43 -0.03
CA ALA A 324 -9.15 19.69 0.10
C ALA A 324 -10.49 19.64 -0.65
N TYR A 325 -10.54 19.04 -1.85
CA TYR A 325 -11.78 18.84 -2.60
C TYR A 325 -12.77 17.92 -1.88
N SER A 326 -12.27 16.86 -1.21
CA SER A 326 -13.10 15.89 -0.50
C SER A 326 -13.62 16.38 0.85
N SER A 327 -12.96 17.38 1.46
CA SER A 327 -13.33 17.92 2.78
C SER A 327 -14.34 19.06 2.72
N GLY A 328 -14.77 19.50 1.53
CA GLY A 328 -15.70 20.61 1.36
C GLY A 328 -15.14 21.98 1.76
N ARG A 329 -13.85 22.09 2.06
CA ARG A 329 -13.17 23.36 2.30
C ARG A 329 -12.72 23.95 0.97
N GLN A 330 -13.66 24.52 0.23
CA GLN A 330 -13.33 25.56 -0.74
C GLN A 330 -13.22 26.87 0.05
N ARG A 331 -12.04 27.52 -0.05
CA ARG A 331 -11.91 28.94 0.26
C ARG A 331 -12.70 29.77 -0.74
#